data_9ab86a947b26f97aa4761bb0890fbb2b
#
_entry.id   9ab86a947b26f97aa4761bb0890fbb2b
#
_cell.length_a   1.000
_cell.length_b   1.000
_cell.length_c   1.000
_cell.angle_alpha   90.00
_cell.angle_beta   90.00
_cell.angle_gamma   90.00
#
_symmetry.space_group_name_H-M   'P 1'
#
loop_
_entity.id
_entity.type
_entity.pdbx_description
1 polymer ?
#
loop_
_entity_poly.entity_id
_entity_poly.type
_entity_poly.pdbx_seq_one_letter_code
_entity_poly.pdbx_strand_id
1 'polypeptide(L)'
;MSAGNALERALAEPGLRALPGDVARLLRRLAAPARLGAHLRAVHDVAVEIVVWVEGQGVQVDREAVLFGAATHDVGKVHFPQELSGAGAQHEPAGERLLAELGVERRLARFTALHARWDRDQATLDELLVTLADKVWKGRREAGLEEKVAQVVAGALGEPVWAVYMRLDDELTRLADGADERLAFQNRFPI
;
A
#
# COMPACT_ATOMS: atom_id res chain seq x y z
N MET A 1 -2.04 -13.86 -25.18
CA MET A 1 -0.77 -13.54 -24.44
C MET A 1 -0.73 -14.46 -23.23
N SER A 2 0.41 -15.09 -22.91
CA SER A 2 0.49 -15.95 -21.72
C SER A 2 0.39 -15.11 -20.45
N ALA A 3 -0.16 -15.67 -19.36
CA ALA A 3 -0.29 -15.00 -18.06
C ALA A 3 1.06 -14.47 -17.53
N GLY A 4 2.15 -15.20 -17.75
CA GLY A 4 3.50 -14.76 -17.37
C GLY A 4 3.95 -13.47 -18.07
N ASN A 5 3.59 -13.28 -19.34
CA ASN A 5 3.90 -12.04 -20.08
C ASN A 5 3.09 -10.84 -19.52
N ALA A 6 1.83 -11.07 -19.09
CA ALA A 6 1.01 -10.01 -18.51
C ALA A 6 1.56 -9.53 -17.16
N LEU A 7 2.01 -10.45 -16.29
CA LEU A 7 2.64 -10.10 -15.01
C LEU A 7 3.95 -9.30 -15.23
N GLU A 8 4.83 -9.75 -16.14
CA GLU A 8 6.08 -9.02 -16.42
C GLU A 8 5.81 -7.58 -16.89
N ARG A 9 4.80 -7.40 -17.73
CA ARG A 9 4.38 -6.05 -18.14
C ARG A 9 3.84 -5.25 -16.95
N ALA A 10 3.00 -5.83 -16.09
CA ALA A 10 2.49 -5.16 -14.90
C ALA A 10 3.63 -4.71 -13.96
N LEU A 11 4.71 -5.49 -13.87
CA LEU A 11 5.85 -5.18 -13.02
C LEU A 11 6.84 -4.17 -13.63
N ALA A 12 6.93 -4.08 -14.97
CA ALA A 12 7.99 -3.33 -15.66
C ALA A 12 7.50 -2.15 -16.51
N GLU A 13 6.21 -2.10 -16.91
CA GLU A 13 5.68 -1.07 -17.81
C GLU A 13 5.87 0.33 -17.22
N PRO A 14 6.31 1.34 -18.00
CA PRO A 14 6.51 2.70 -17.52
C PRO A 14 5.24 3.34 -16.95
N GLY A 15 5.40 4.36 -16.12
CA GLY A 15 4.31 5.17 -15.54
C GLY A 15 4.22 5.13 -14.02
N LEU A 16 4.68 4.05 -13.38
CA LEU A 16 4.77 3.95 -11.92
C LEU A 16 6.17 3.46 -11.51
N ARG A 17 6.58 3.75 -10.28
CA ARG A 17 7.82 3.22 -9.71
C ARG A 17 7.82 1.68 -9.72
N ALA A 18 9.00 1.11 -9.92
CA ALA A 18 9.17 -0.34 -9.79
C ALA A 18 8.97 -0.78 -8.33
N LEU A 19 8.43 -1.98 -8.14
CA LEU A 19 8.43 -2.62 -6.83
C LEU A 19 9.86 -2.93 -6.38
N PRO A 20 10.10 -3.05 -5.05
CA PRO A 20 11.34 -3.64 -4.54
C PRO A 20 11.65 -4.97 -5.23
N GLY A 21 12.93 -5.21 -5.54
CA GLY A 21 13.33 -6.35 -6.37
C GLY A 21 13.01 -7.72 -5.77
N ASP A 22 13.00 -7.82 -4.44
CA ASP A 22 12.58 -9.01 -3.69
C ASP A 22 11.07 -9.25 -3.80
N VAL A 23 10.25 -8.20 -3.72
CA VAL A 23 8.80 -8.29 -3.92
C VAL A 23 8.47 -8.67 -5.36
N ALA A 24 9.15 -8.09 -6.36
CA ALA A 24 8.95 -8.48 -7.75
C ALA A 24 9.30 -9.97 -7.99
N ARG A 25 10.39 -10.46 -7.39
CA ARG A 25 10.74 -11.90 -7.42
C ARG A 25 9.69 -12.76 -6.71
N LEU A 26 9.19 -12.30 -5.57
CA LEU A 26 8.11 -12.97 -4.83
C LEU A 26 6.86 -13.15 -5.71
N LEU A 27 6.37 -12.08 -6.34
CA LEU A 27 5.17 -12.13 -7.18
C LEU A 27 5.36 -13.07 -8.38
N ARG A 28 6.55 -13.10 -8.98
CA ARG A 28 6.89 -14.07 -10.05
C ARG A 28 6.84 -15.51 -9.55
N ARG A 29 7.46 -15.78 -8.39
CA ARG A 29 7.47 -17.12 -7.77
C ARG A 29 6.07 -17.62 -7.45
N LEU A 30 5.18 -16.73 -7.05
CA LEU A 30 3.78 -17.02 -6.74
C LEU A 30 2.90 -17.10 -8.00
N ALA A 31 3.43 -16.83 -9.17
CA ALA A 31 2.65 -16.67 -10.41
C ALA A 31 1.44 -15.73 -10.21
N ALA A 32 1.67 -14.61 -9.52
CA ALA A 32 0.63 -13.67 -9.12
C ALA A 32 -0.18 -13.16 -10.33
N PRO A 33 -1.49 -12.93 -10.19
CA PRO A 33 -2.29 -12.28 -11.22
C PRO A 33 -1.67 -10.93 -11.62
N ALA A 34 -1.68 -10.62 -12.91
CA ALA A 34 -1.07 -9.40 -13.41
C ALA A 34 -1.72 -8.13 -12.82
N ARG A 35 -3.05 -8.17 -12.60
CA ARG A 35 -3.79 -7.09 -11.94
C ARG A 35 -3.32 -6.87 -10.51
N LEU A 36 -3.00 -7.93 -9.76
CA LEU A 36 -2.43 -7.80 -8.42
C LEU A 36 -1.07 -7.10 -8.46
N GLY A 37 -0.18 -7.50 -9.39
CA GLY A 37 1.11 -6.84 -9.57
C GLY A 37 0.97 -5.34 -9.88
N ALA A 38 0.04 -4.97 -10.75
CA ALA A 38 -0.26 -3.59 -11.09
C ALA A 38 -0.84 -2.80 -9.90
N HIS A 39 -1.75 -3.42 -9.13
CA HIS A 39 -2.32 -2.84 -7.91
C HIS A 39 -1.22 -2.53 -6.89
N LEU A 40 -0.41 -3.52 -6.55
CA LEU A 40 0.66 -3.37 -5.56
C LEU A 40 1.68 -2.30 -5.96
N ARG A 41 1.97 -2.15 -7.28
CA ARG A 41 2.79 -1.04 -7.78
C ARG A 41 2.14 0.32 -7.55
N ALA A 42 0.84 0.45 -7.83
CA ALA A 42 0.12 1.71 -7.65
C ALA A 42 0.08 2.13 -6.18
N VAL A 43 -0.16 1.18 -5.27
CA VAL A 43 -0.15 1.45 -3.82
C VAL A 43 1.25 1.77 -3.34
N HIS A 44 2.27 1.02 -3.77
CA HIS A 44 3.67 1.28 -3.44
C HIS A 44 4.13 2.67 -3.94
N ASP A 45 3.75 3.06 -5.15
CA ASP A 45 4.10 4.36 -5.71
C ASP A 45 3.58 5.52 -4.85
N VAL A 46 2.32 5.43 -4.41
CA VAL A 46 1.71 6.39 -3.47
C VAL A 46 2.36 6.33 -2.09
N ALA A 47 2.68 5.13 -1.59
CA ALA A 47 3.34 4.98 -0.30
C ALA A 47 4.73 5.66 -0.26
N VAL A 48 5.48 5.63 -1.37
CA VAL A 48 6.76 6.35 -1.47
C VAL A 48 6.55 7.86 -1.28
N GLU A 49 5.56 8.46 -1.93
CA GLU A 49 5.23 9.88 -1.78
C GLU A 49 4.83 10.22 -0.34
N ILE A 50 3.94 9.42 0.26
CA ILE A 50 3.50 9.62 1.65
C ILE A 50 4.67 9.53 2.62
N VAL A 51 5.57 8.54 2.47
CA VAL A 51 6.76 8.40 3.31
C VAL A 51 7.68 9.61 3.15
N VAL A 52 7.93 10.06 1.91
CA VAL A 52 8.73 11.26 1.64
C VAL A 52 8.12 12.49 2.31
N TRP A 53 6.80 12.63 2.26
CA TRP A 53 6.10 13.72 2.93
C TRP A 53 6.28 13.67 4.45
N VAL A 54 6.07 12.52 5.09
CA VAL A 54 6.21 12.34 6.55
C VAL A 54 7.65 12.62 7.01
N GLU A 55 8.64 12.07 6.29
CA GLU A 55 10.07 12.31 6.56
C GLU A 55 10.43 13.80 6.38
N GLY A 56 9.83 14.44 5.37
CA GLY A 56 9.97 15.88 5.11
C GLY A 56 9.38 16.77 6.21
N GLN A 57 8.41 16.26 7.01
CA GLN A 57 7.93 16.92 8.22
C GLN A 57 8.91 16.73 9.42
N GLY A 58 9.93 15.89 9.30
CA GLY A 58 10.86 15.57 10.38
C GLY A 58 10.44 14.39 11.25
N VAL A 59 9.42 13.63 10.87
CA VAL A 59 8.96 12.44 11.58
C VAL A 59 9.62 11.19 11.00
N GLN A 60 10.19 10.36 11.89
CA GLN A 60 10.81 9.09 11.48
C GLN A 60 9.76 7.99 11.35
N VAL A 61 9.93 7.17 10.30
CA VAL A 61 9.14 5.97 10.01
C VAL A 61 10.07 4.82 9.63
N ASP A 62 9.64 3.58 9.82
CA ASP A 62 10.34 2.43 9.24
C ASP A 62 10.04 2.37 7.73
N ARG A 63 10.79 3.19 6.96
CA ARG A 63 10.63 3.33 5.51
C ARG A 63 10.62 1.97 4.80
N GLU A 64 11.55 1.07 5.15
CA GLU A 64 11.63 -0.26 4.56
C GLU A 64 10.34 -1.04 4.82
N ALA A 65 9.85 -1.03 6.06
CA ALA A 65 8.65 -1.77 6.44
C ALA A 65 7.40 -1.18 5.77
N VAL A 66 7.24 0.14 5.71
CA VAL A 66 6.09 0.78 5.04
C VAL A 66 6.08 0.45 3.56
N LEU A 67 7.21 0.59 2.85
CA LEU A 67 7.27 0.34 1.42
C LEU A 67 7.10 -1.15 1.09
N PHE A 68 7.69 -2.05 1.88
CA PHE A 68 7.45 -3.48 1.75
C PHE A 68 5.98 -3.82 2.04
N GLY A 69 5.41 -3.26 3.10
CA GLY A 69 4.01 -3.42 3.47
C GLY A 69 3.08 -2.98 2.33
N ALA A 70 3.27 -1.79 1.79
CA ALA A 70 2.49 -1.29 0.65
C ALA A 70 2.61 -2.17 -0.59
N ALA A 71 3.81 -2.72 -0.84
CA ALA A 71 4.08 -3.61 -1.96
C ALA A 71 3.54 -5.04 -1.79
N THR A 72 3.10 -5.43 -0.58
CA THR A 72 2.69 -6.81 -0.26
C THR A 72 1.37 -6.93 0.49
N HIS A 73 0.72 -5.82 0.94
CA HIS A 73 -0.46 -5.86 1.80
C HIS A 73 -1.56 -6.81 1.31
N ASP A 74 -1.71 -6.90 0.01
CA ASP A 74 -2.73 -7.68 -0.68
C ASP A 74 -2.20 -9.01 -1.28
N VAL A 75 -0.97 -9.43 -0.95
CA VAL A 75 -0.32 -10.60 -1.56
C VAL A 75 -1.12 -11.90 -1.39
N GLY A 76 -1.91 -12.02 -0.33
CA GLY A 76 -2.80 -13.16 -0.11
C GLY A 76 -3.87 -13.34 -1.19
N LYS A 77 -4.15 -12.32 -2.00
CA LYS A 77 -5.07 -12.43 -3.15
C LYS A 77 -4.58 -13.38 -4.26
N VAL A 78 -3.33 -13.84 -4.19
CA VAL A 78 -2.88 -14.94 -5.06
C VAL A 78 -3.71 -16.23 -4.83
N HIS A 79 -4.22 -16.43 -3.62
CA HIS A 79 -5.10 -17.55 -3.27
C HIS A 79 -6.59 -17.22 -3.40
N PHE A 80 -6.93 -15.94 -3.48
CA PHE A 80 -8.31 -15.43 -3.54
C PHE A 80 -8.45 -14.40 -4.67
N PRO A 81 -8.19 -14.79 -5.95
CA PRO A 81 -8.19 -13.85 -7.06
C PRO A 81 -9.55 -13.16 -7.28
N GLN A 82 -10.67 -13.77 -6.84
CA GLN A 82 -11.99 -13.15 -6.86
C GLN A 82 -12.05 -11.85 -6.01
N GLU A 83 -11.20 -11.71 -4.99
CA GLU A 83 -11.13 -10.51 -4.15
C GLU A 83 -10.38 -9.34 -4.82
N LEU A 84 -9.84 -9.54 -6.05
CA LEU A 84 -9.30 -8.45 -6.87
C LEU A 84 -10.40 -7.59 -7.53
N SER A 85 -11.63 -8.11 -7.62
CA SER A 85 -12.77 -7.42 -8.22
C SER A 85 -14.01 -7.42 -7.34
N GLY A 86 -14.02 -8.19 -6.24
CA GLY A 86 -15.13 -8.33 -5.32
C GLY A 86 -14.76 -8.03 -3.88
N ALA A 87 -15.77 -8.00 -3.01
CA ALA A 87 -15.57 -7.89 -1.57
C ALA A 87 -15.01 -9.20 -1.00
N GLY A 88 -14.16 -9.09 0.04
CA GLY A 88 -13.61 -10.20 0.78
C GLY A 88 -12.48 -9.76 1.68
N ALA A 89 -12.18 -10.55 2.71
CA ALA A 89 -11.11 -10.33 3.68
C ALA A 89 -10.30 -11.62 3.95
N GLN A 90 -10.48 -12.66 3.13
CA GLN A 90 -9.76 -13.93 3.32
C GLN A 90 -8.28 -13.79 2.98
N HIS A 91 -7.95 -12.87 2.06
CA HIS A 91 -6.57 -12.60 1.66
C HIS A 91 -5.71 -12.04 2.81
N GLU A 92 -6.29 -11.31 3.78
CA GLU A 92 -5.55 -10.66 4.87
C GLU A 92 -4.78 -11.69 5.73
N PRO A 93 -5.45 -12.64 6.44
CA PRO A 93 -4.74 -13.64 7.22
C PRO A 93 -3.98 -14.65 6.35
N ALA A 94 -4.40 -14.87 5.10
CA ALA A 94 -3.69 -15.75 4.18
C ALA A 94 -2.37 -15.13 3.73
N GLY A 95 -2.32 -13.82 3.49
CA GLY A 95 -1.10 -13.11 3.13
C GLY A 95 -0.05 -13.14 4.24
N GLU A 96 -0.46 -12.92 5.50
CA GLU A 96 0.46 -13.01 6.64
C GLU A 96 1.07 -14.43 6.75
N ARG A 97 0.25 -15.47 6.66
CA ARG A 97 0.74 -16.86 6.67
C ARG A 97 1.68 -17.15 5.50
N LEU A 98 1.30 -16.75 4.30
CA LEU A 98 2.10 -16.94 3.10
C LEU A 98 3.48 -16.30 3.24
N LEU A 99 3.56 -15.06 3.71
CA LEU A 99 4.83 -14.37 3.92
C LEU A 99 5.67 -15.05 5.01
N ALA A 100 5.04 -15.50 6.11
CA ALA A 100 5.72 -16.23 7.17
C ALA A 100 6.29 -17.58 6.67
N GLU A 101 5.54 -18.35 5.88
CA GLU A 101 6.00 -19.60 5.25
C GLU A 101 7.18 -19.38 4.29
N LEU A 102 7.27 -18.20 3.70
CA LEU A 102 8.37 -17.79 2.83
C LEU A 102 9.57 -17.21 3.58
N GLY A 103 9.51 -17.19 4.92
CA GLY A 103 10.58 -16.71 5.78
C GLY A 103 10.67 -15.19 5.90
N VAL A 104 9.63 -14.46 5.53
CA VAL A 104 9.57 -13.00 5.72
C VAL A 104 9.39 -12.71 7.21
N GLU A 105 10.19 -11.79 7.73
CA GLU A 105 10.11 -11.37 9.13
C GLU A 105 8.70 -10.86 9.49
N ARG A 106 8.23 -11.20 10.69
CA ARG A 106 6.91 -10.77 11.19
C ARG A 106 6.74 -9.25 11.13
N ARG A 107 7.81 -8.49 11.37
CA ARG A 107 7.85 -7.03 11.26
C ARG A 107 7.34 -6.54 9.90
N LEU A 108 7.67 -7.26 8.83
CA LEU A 108 7.28 -6.94 7.45
C LEU A 108 5.96 -7.62 7.05
N ALA A 109 5.70 -8.84 7.52
CA ALA A 109 4.51 -9.61 7.14
C ALA A 109 3.21 -9.07 7.75
N ARG A 110 3.26 -8.36 8.89
CA ARG A 110 2.09 -7.92 9.65
C ARG A 110 1.12 -7.02 8.88
N PHE A 111 1.62 -6.27 7.91
CA PHE A 111 0.79 -5.32 7.16
C PHE A 111 -0.33 -6.00 6.37
N THR A 112 -0.14 -7.23 5.93
CA THR A 112 -1.16 -8.00 5.20
C THR A 112 -2.42 -8.24 6.05
N ALA A 113 -2.25 -8.51 7.34
CA ALA A 113 -3.36 -8.77 8.26
C ALA A 113 -3.92 -7.48 8.93
N LEU A 114 -3.21 -6.36 8.83
CA LEU A 114 -3.50 -5.16 9.61
C LEU A 114 -3.96 -3.96 8.77
N HIS A 115 -3.72 -3.95 7.45
CA HIS A 115 -4.00 -2.79 6.59
C HIS A 115 -5.48 -2.38 6.53
N ALA A 116 -6.42 -3.28 6.78
CA ALA A 116 -7.85 -2.95 6.87
C ALA A 116 -8.33 -2.63 8.31
N ARG A 117 -7.45 -2.74 9.31
CA ARG A 117 -7.77 -2.59 10.74
C ARG A 117 -7.12 -1.35 11.37
N TRP A 118 -7.15 -0.25 10.66
CA TRP A 118 -6.53 1.01 11.05
C TRP A 118 -7.18 1.69 12.27
N ASP A 119 -8.46 1.39 12.54
CA ASP A 119 -9.26 1.97 13.62
C ASP A 119 -8.92 1.43 15.03
N ARG A 120 -8.10 0.37 15.11
CA ARG A 120 -7.66 -0.17 16.41
C ARG A 120 -6.78 0.83 17.18
N ASP A 121 -6.85 0.78 18.52
CA ASP A 121 -6.15 1.72 19.42
C ASP A 121 -4.62 1.68 19.29
N GLN A 122 -4.05 0.52 18.95
CA GLN A 122 -2.60 0.30 18.87
C GLN A 122 -2.05 0.30 17.44
N ALA A 123 -2.74 0.94 16.49
CA ALA A 123 -2.21 1.07 15.13
C ALA A 123 -0.98 1.99 15.15
N THR A 124 0.14 1.51 14.64
CA THR A 124 1.37 2.31 14.50
C THR A 124 1.28 3.24 13.31
N LEU A 125 2.11 4.31 13.29
CA LEU A 125 2.18 5.21 12.14
C LEU A 125 2.46 4.44 10.84
N ASP A 126 3.43 3.53 10.84
CA ASP A 126 3.76 2.72 9.66
C ASP A 126 2.55 1.97 9.09
N GLU A 127 1.73 1.37 9.95
CA GLU A 127 0.52 0.65 9.55
C GLU A 127 -0.57 1.59 9.02
N LEU A 128 -0.71 2.77 9.62
CA LEU A 128 -1.61 3.81 9.15
C LEU A 128 -1.20 4.30 7.75
N LEU A 129 0.11 4.47 7.49
CA LEU A 129 0.62 4.93 6.20
C LEU A 129 0.38 3.91 5.08
N VAL A 130 0.55 2.60 5.34
CA VAL A 130 0.21 1.54 4.37
C VAL A 130 -1.28 1.59 4.04
N THR A 131 -2.14 1.68 5.07
CA THR A 131 -3.59 1.80 4.87
C THR A 131 -3.96 3.05 4.09
N LEU A 132 -3.34 4.19 4.43
CA LEU A 132 -3.58 5.46 3.75
C LEU A 132 -3.24 5.38 2.26
N ALA A 133 -2.08 4.77 1.94
CA ALA A 133 -1.69 4.53 0.56
C ALA A 133 -2.70 3.65 -0.20
N ASP A 134 -3.22 2.58 0.45
CA ASP A 134 -4.28 1.73 -0.15
C ASP A 134 -5.61 2.46 -0.37
N LYS A 135 -5.90 3.54 0.33
CA LYS A 135 -7.09 4.34 0.04
C LYS A 135 -6.81 5.37 -1.06
N VAL A 136 -5.76 6.16 -0.90
CA VAL A 136 -5.50 7.34 -1.75
C VAL A 136 -5.06 6.96 -3.16
N TRP A 137 -4.44 5.81 -3.40
CA TRP A 137 -4.02 5.41 -4.75
C TRP A 137 -5.18 5.43 -5.77
N LYS A 138 -6.41 5.19 -5.31
CA LYS A 138 -7.66 5.20 -6.10
C LYS A 138 -8.55 6.43 -5.82
N GLY A 139 -8.00 7.48 -5.22
CA GLY A 139 -8.71 8.72 -4.90
C GLY A 139 -9.67 8.62 -3.71
N ARG A 140 -9.68 7.51 -2.96
CA ARG A 140 -10.53 7.38 -1.78
C ARG A 140 -9.92 8.13 -0.60
N ARG A 141 -10.70 9.02 -0.02
CA ARG A 141 -10.38 9.76 1.20
C ARG A 141 -11.13 9.15 2.38
N GLU A 142 -10.45 9.02 3.52
CA GLU A 142 -11.01 8.41 4.74
C GLU A 142 -10.68 9.31 5.93
N ALA A 143 -11.61 10.21 6.26
CA ALA A 143 -11.37 11.31 7.21
C ALA A 143 -10.87 10.82 8.58
N GLY A 144 -11.42 9.72 9.12
CA GLY A 144 -10.98 9.17 10.41
C GLY A 144 -9.54 8.64 10.39
N LEU A 145 -9.13 8.01 9.27
CA LEU A 145 -7.75 7.56 9.09
C LEU A 145 -6.79 8.74 8.95
N GLU A 146 -7.17 9.75 8.16
CA GLU A 146 -6.38 10.96 7.94
C GLU A 146 -6.21 11.76 9.22
N GLU A 147 -7.28 11.91 10.02
CA GLU A 147 -7.21 12.53 11.33
C GLU A 147 -6.26 11.77 12.27
N LYS A 148 -6.32 10.43 12.28
CA LYS A 148 -5.45 9.61 13.12
C LYS A 148 -3.97 9.74 12.71
N VAL A 149 -3.66 9.77 11.42
CA VAL A 149 -2.31 10.06 10.92
C VAL A 149 -1.87 11.46 11.36
N ALA A 150 -2.71 12.47 11.19
CA ALA A 150 -2.39 13.84 11.60
C ALA A 150 -2.15 13.95 13.10
N GLN A 151 -2.92 13.25 13.95
CA GLN A 151 -2.72 13.20 15.40
C GLN A 151 -1.36 12.62 15.78
N VAL A 152 -0.96 11.49 15.16
CA VAL A 152 0.33 10.85 15.45
C VAL A 152 1.49 11.73 15.01
N VAL A 153 1.42 12.29 13.81
CA VAL A 153 2.46 13.19 13.28
C VAL A 153 2.54 14.47 14.12
N ALA A 154 1.41 15.08 14.46
CA ALA A 154 1.36 16.28 15.31
C ALA A 154 1.96 16.03 16.71
N GLY A 155 1.66 14.87 17.30
CA GLY A 155 2.25 14.46 18.59
C GLY A 155 3.77 14.32 18.51
N ALA A 156 4.30 13.78 17.41
CA ALA A 156 5.74 13.66 17.20
C ALA A 156 6.45 15.02 17.00
N LEU A 157 5.73 15.99 16.41
CA LEU A 157 6.26 17.34 16.13
C LEU A 157 6.03 18.33 17.27
N GLY A 158 5.13 18.04 18.21
CA GLY A 158 4.67 19.00 19.20
C GLY A 158 3.83 20.14 18.59
N GLU A 159 3.16 19.88 17.46
CA GLU A 159 2.34 20.86 16.74
C GLU A 159 0.84 20.64 16.97
N PRO A 160 0.01 21.68 16.74
CA PRO A 160 -1.44 21.49 16.74
C PRO A 160 -1.91 20.54 15.63
N VAL A 161 -2.82 19.61 15.96
CA VAL A 161 -3.33 18.58 15.01
C VAL A 161 -3.90 19.22 13.74
N TRP A 162 -4.65 20.32 13.87
CA TRP A 162 -5.27 20.99 12.72
C TRP A 162 -4.22 21.50 11.71
N ALA A 163 -3.05 21.96 12.17
CA ALA A 163 -1.99 22.46 11.29
C ALA A 163 -1.36 21.33 10.47
N VAL A 164 -1.14 20.18 11.11
CA VAL A 164 -0.66 18.96 10.41
C VAL A 164 -1.73 18.43 9.47
N TYR A 165 -2.99 18.40 9.92
CA TYR A 165 -4.11 17.93 9.11
C TYR A 165 -4.25 18.72 7.80
N MET A 166 -4.15 20.05 7.84
CA MET A 166 -4.22 20.89 6.64
C MET A 166 -3.10 20.54 5.64
N ARG A 167 -1.85 20.38 6.11
CA ARG A 167 -0.74 20.00 5.24
C ARG A 167 -0.89 18.59 4.67
N LEU A 168 -1.43 17.66 5.49
CA LEU A 168 -1.73 16.30 5.04
C LEU A 168 -2.85 16.31 4.00
N ASP A 169 -3.90 17.09 4.21
CA ASP A 169 -5.02 17.22 3.28
C ASP A 169 -4.57 17.73 1.89
N ASP A 170 -3.70 18.75 1.87
CA ASP A 170 -3.09 19.26 0.63
C ASP A 170 -2.31 18.16 -0.11
N GLU A 171 -1.50 17.40 0.62
CA GLU A 171 -0.71 16.30 0.03
C GLU A 171 -1.59 15.16 -0.48
N LEU A 172 -2.60 14.75 0.30
CA LEU A 172 -3.50 13.68 -0.11
C LEU A 172 -4.39 14.10 -1.30
N THR A 173 -4.75 15.37 -1.39
CA THR A 173 -5.47 15.92 -2.55
C THR A 173 -4.59 15.85 -3.80
N ARG A 174 -3.34 16.30 -3.71
CA ARG A 174 -2.36 16.17 -4.80
C ARG A 174 -2.19 14.72 -5.26
N LEU A 175 -2.10 13.78 -4.32
CA LEU A 175 -2.00 12.35 -4.64
C LEU A 175 -3.29 11.80 -5.26
N ALA A 176 -4.46 12.23 -4.79
CA ALA A 176 -5.75 11.79 -5.30
C ALA A 176 -5.98 12.24 -6.77
N ASP A 177 -5.45 13.39 -7.17
CA ASP A 177 -5.56 13.89 -8.56
C ASP A 177 -4.98 12.91 -9.59
N GLY A 178 -3.99 12.09 -9.23
CA GLY A 178 -3.43 11.04 -10.10
C GLY A 178 -4.19 9.70 -10.06
N ALA A 179 -5.33 9.61 -9.37
CA ALA A 179 -6.04 8.33 -9.16
C ALA A 179 -6.54 7.70 -10.48
N ASP A 180 -7.06 8.49 -11.39
CA ASP A 180 -7.61 7.99 -12.66
C ASP A 180 -6.53 7.32 -13.51
N GLU A 181 -5.32 7.89 -13.56
CA GLU A 181 -4.18 7.31 -14.28
C GLU A 181 -3.74 5.97 -13.67
N ARG A 182 -3.69 5.89 -12.33
CA ARG A 182 -3.35 4.65 -11.61
C ARG A 182 -4.42 3.58 -11.78
N LEU A 183 -5.71 3.94 -11.74
CA LEU A 183 -6.82 3.03 -12.01
C LEU A 183 -6.78 2.54 -13.47
N ALA A 184 -6.55 3.43 -14.42
CA ALA A 184 -6.39 3.06 -15.83
C ALA A 184 -5.19 2.13 -16.03
N PHE A 185 -4.06 2.38 -15.34
CA PHE A 185 -2.91 1.48 -15.35
C PHE A 185 -3.29 0.08 -14.88
N GLN A 186 -3.87 -0.04 -13.67
CA GLN A 186 -4.27 -1.35 -13.11
C GLN A 186 -5.26 -2.08 -14.01
N ASN A 187 -6.24 -1.38 -14.56
CA ASN A 187 -7.33 -1.98 -15.34
C ASN A 187 -6.89 -2.52 -16.71
N ARG A 188 -5.70 -2.18 -17.19
CA ARG A 188 -5.11 -2.78 -18.41
C ARG A 188 -4.69 -4.23 -18.23
N PHE A 189 -4.59 -4.71 -16.98
CA PHE A 189 -4.10 -6.04 -16.67
C PHE A 189 -5.22 -6.98 -16.25
N PRO A 190 -5.20 -8.26 -16.72
CA PRO A 190 -6.19 -9.27 -16.35
C PRO A 190 -6.01 -9.73 -14.89
N ILE A 191 -7.10 -10.24 -14.33
CA ILE A 191 -7.13 -11.00 -13.07
C ILE A 191 -6.54 -12.38 -13.31
#